data_29847ae4ef606b60d6a4bc595859b646
#
_entry.id   29847ae4ef606b60d6a4bc595859b646
#
_cell.length_a   1.000
_cell.length_b   1.000
_cell.length_c   1.000
_cell.angle_alpha   90.00
_cell.angle_beta   90.00
_cell.angle_gamma   90.00
#
_symmetry.space_group_name_H-M   'P 1'
#
loop_
_entity.id
_entity.type
_entity.pdbx_description
1 polymer ?
#
loop_
_entity_poly.entity_id
_entity_poly.type
_entity_poly.pdbx_seq_one_letter_code
_entity_poly.pdbx_strand_id
1 'polypeptide(L)'
;IILETNGNTIWKNEKFSKEFINIDINNYLDSILKELRQGLENGEFVKNKNINQSIVIGSKTYKLLGEYIELKNKQPIFTLYFIDNTELIKTEEKYINSQNCIGIIMIDNYEELMQRVENEDKSTFIAQIEKNIYEWATHFEGLVIKSERDTFVLIFEQKYLSEIENKKFNILDEIKELEWTNKAQFTLSIAVSNEGSSNYEKYKSAQAGLDIVLGRGGDQAVVRENGKYVFFGGRAQEVEKRTKVKARTVAHALKELILEAENVMVMGHSNSDMDCIGSSMGIYRLARSLGKNAYIVNNSYGIGLENFMEKAKEDDEYKNVIINKSEALAKISPETLLIVVDTSKKNYVEIPELLEETEKIVVIDHHRRSTEYIEDATLMFHEVYASSAAELVTEILEYSQEKIELTELEAEALYAGIMMDTKNFTFKTGVRTFEAAAYLRKYGIDTIKVKKWFQSDLATYNKISKIVEKAEVLEHSIAISIYDEQDKDANIICAKAADELLTISNIVASFVIGMMGDRVCISGRSIGDINVQLILEKLGGGGHITLAGAQVEGMTTEEVKTELINRINEYFSEMSS
;
A
#
# COMPACT_ATOMS: atom_id res chain seq x y z
N ILE A 1 18.48 4.42 49.63
CA ILE A 1 17.71 3.75 50.69
C ILE A 1 18.02 2.26 50.69
N ILE A 2 18.05 1.63 51.86
CA ILE A 2 18.18 0.18 52.04
C ILE A 2 16.90 -0.32 52.72
N LEU A 3 16.30 -1.35 52.12
CA LEU A 3 15.03 -1.92 52.59
C LEU A 3 15.19 -3.40 52.93
N GLU A 4 14.43 -3.87 53.92
CA GLU A 4 14.15 -5.30 54.10
C GLU A 4 13.22 -5.81 52.99
N THR A 5 13.14 -7.12 52.83
CA THR A 5 12.21 -7.76 51.84
C THR A 5 10.74 -7.49 52.11
N ASN A 6 10.38 -7.15 53.35
CA ASN A 6 9.02 -6.72 53.76
C ASN A 6 8.71 -5.25 53.42
N GLY A 7 9.71 -4.46 52.98
CA GLY A 7 9.59 -3.05 52.64
C GLY A 7 10.00 -2.10 53.80
N ASN A 8 10.35 -2.62 54.97
CA ASN A 8 10.81 -1.79 56.06
C ASN A 8 12.15 -1.14 55.73
N THR A 9 12.30 0.14 56.05
CA THR A 9 13.54 0.89 55.84
C THR A 9 14.57 0.54 56.89
N ILE A 10 15.71 -0.02 56.49
CA ILE A 10 16.86 -0.26 57.32
C ILE A 10 17.70 1.02 57.46
N TRP A 11 17.93 1.69 56.34
CA TRP A 11 18.76 2.88 56.29
C TRP A 11 18.38 3.78 55.10
N LYS A 12 18.52 5.08 55.33
CA LYS A 12 18.37 6.12 54.31
C LYS A 12 19.41 7.22 54.51
N ASN A 13 19.94 7.78 53.44
CA ASN A 13 20.86 8.89 53.54
C ASN A 13 20.14 10.21 53.80
N GLU A 14 20.89 11.23 54.17
CA GLU A 14 20.37 12.54 54.54
C GLU A 14 19.62 13.23 53.39
N LYS A 15 20.14 13.11 52.17
CA LYS A 15 19.53 13.67 50.96
C LYS A 15 18.14 13.05 50.73
N PHE A 16 18.02 11.73 50.79
CA PHE A 16 16.75 11.04 50.67
C PHE A 16 15.75 11.48 51.77
N SER A 17 16.22 11.61 53.02
CA SER A 17 15.38 12.03 54.12
C SER A 17 14.85 13.46 53.98
N LYS A 18 15.62 14.37 53.39
CA LYS A 18 15.22 15.75 53.09
C LYS A 18 14.27 15.84 51.90
N GLU A 19 14.54 15.07 50.84
CA GLU A 19 13.78 15.10 49.60
C GLU A 19 12.36 14.54 49.77
N PHE A 20 12.22 13.47 50.59
CA PHE A 20 10.97 12.73 50.77
C PHE A 20 10.39 12.88 52.18
N ILE A 21 10.53 14.05 52.84
CA ILE A 21 10.21 14.27 54.23
C ILE A 21 8.71 14.07 54.56
N ASN A 22 7.83 14.40 53.58
CA ASN A 22 6.37 14.32 53.74
C ASN A 22 5.74 13.33 52.75
N ILE A 23 6.53 12.43 52.15
CA ILE A 23 6.08 11.50 51.15
C ILE A 23 6.23 10.08 51.67
N ASP A 24 5.12 9.32 51.70
CA ASP A 24 5.18 7.90 51.98
C ASP A 24 5.62 7.17 50.68
N ILE A 25 6.90 6.87 50.64
CA ILE A 25 7.54 6.20 49.49
C ILE A 25 7.01 4.80 49.28
N ASN A 26 6.54 4.13 50.34
CA ASN A 26 6.02 2.76 50.18
C ASN A 26 4.85 2.72 49.21
N ASN A 27 3.99 3.74 49.18
CA ASN A 27 2.89 3.82 48.22
C ASN A 27 3.35 3.81 46.75
N TYR A 28 4.58 4.27 46.46
CA TYR A 28 5.16 4.28 45.12
C TYR A 28 5.99 3.03 44.82
N LEU A 29 6.45 2.34 45.87
CA LEU A 29 7.28 1.14 45.74
C LEU A 29 6.48 -0.16 45.87
N ASP A 30 5.21 -0.12 46.28
CA ASP A 30 4.41 -1.31 46.58
C ASP A 30 4.32 -2.29 45.39
N SER A 31 4.12 -1.79 44.19
CA SER A 31 4.11 -2.63 42.99
C SER A 31 5.47 -3.28 42.72
N ILE A 32 6.53 -2.49 42.88
CA ILE A 32 7.92 -2.93 42.64
C ILE A 32 8.33 -3.95 43.72
N LEU A 33 8.01 -3.66 44.97
CA LEU A 33 8.30 -4.56 46.09
C LEU A 33 7.48 -5.86 46.03
N LYS A 34 6.25 -5.79 45.51
CA LYS A 34 5.40 -6.97 45.26
C LYS A 34 5.99 -7.87 44.16
N GLU A 35 6.41 -7.28 43.06
CA GLU A 35 7.08 -7.98 41.99
C GLU A 35 8.40 -8.63 42.45
N LEU A 36 9.19 -7.89 43.23
CA LEU A 36 10.41 -8.39 43.83
C LEU A 36 10.17 -9.57 44.82
N ARG A 37 9.11 -9.51 45.64
CA ARG A 37 8.75 -10.60 46.55
C ARG A 37 8.30 -11.84 45.80
N GLN A 38 7.46 -11.70 44.79
CA GLN A 38 7.02 -12.83 43.96
C GLN A 38 8.20 -13.51 43.26
N GLY A 39 9.16 -12.77 42.76
CA GLY A 39 10.38 -13.31 42.15
C GLY A 39 11.26 -14.07 43.19
N LEU A 40 11.26 -13.63 44.47
CA LEU A 40 11.97 -14.35 45.56
C LEU A 40 11.28 -15.69 45.88
N GLU A 41 9.95 -15.69 45.99
CA GLU A 41 9.16 -16.89 46.31
C GLU A 41 9.24 -17.96 45.21
N ASN A 42 9.33 -17.54 43.95
CA ASN A 42 9.41 -18.44 42.79
C ASN A 42 10.83 -18.98 42.51
N GLY A 43 11.84 -18.58 43.28
CA GLY A 43 13.23 -19.01 43.10
C GLY A 43 13.88 -18.46 41.81
N GLU A 44 13.28 -17.47 41.16
CA GLU A 44 13.75 -16.86 39.92
C GLU A 44 14.91 -15.86 40.11
N PHE A 45 15.27 -15.57 41.35
CA PHE A 45 16.42 -14.69 41.66
C PHE A 45 17.74 -15.45 41.63
N VAL A 46 18.18 -15.80 40.46
CA VAL A 46 19.57 -16.18 40.24
C VAL A 46 20.26 -15.03 39.53
N LYS A 47 21.18 -14.36 40.30
CA LYS A 47 22.22 -13.42 39.79
C LYS A 47 21.78 -12.43 38.71
N ASN A 48 21.67 -11.14 39.07
CA ASN A 48 21.58 -9.96 38.21
C ASN A 48 20.18 -9.51 37.72
N LYS A 49 19.15 -9.43 38.57
CA LYS A 49 18.05 -8.51 38.27
C LYS A 49 18.31 -7.15 38.90
N ASN A 50 18.91 -6.25 38.15
CA ASN A 50 18.98 -4.83 38.52
C ASN A 50 17.63 -4.19 38.21
N ILE A 51 17.04 -3.54 39.20
CA ILE A 51 15.87 -2.68 38.98
C ILE A 51 16.37 -1.47 38.21
N ASN A 52 15.74 -1.18 37.08
CA ASN A 52 16.02 0.00 36.28
C ASN A 52 14.68 0.50 35.71
N GLN A 53 13.99 1.34 36.47
CA GLN A 53 12.66 1.85 36.13
C GLN A 53 12.59 3.35 36.38
N SER A 54 11.68 4.02 35.69
CA SER A 54 11.35 5.42 35.96
C SER A 54 10.10 5.48 36.85
N ILE A 55 10.11 6.32 37.86
CA ILE A 55 9.02 6.52 38.82
C ILE A 55 8.73 8.01 38.99
N VAL A 56 7.45 8.37 38.95
CA VAL A 56 7.02 9.75 39.17
C VAL A 56 6.59 9.93 40.64
N ILE A 57 7.21 10.85 41.34
CA ILE A 57 6.89 11.17 42.72
C ILE A 57 6.62 12.67 42.81
N GLY A 58 5.36 13.04 43.04
CA GLY A 58 4.92 14.43 42.96
C GLY A 58 5.13 15.05 41.57
N SER A 59 5.90 16.12 41.49
CA SER A 59 6.24 16.80 40.21
C SER A 59 7.59 16.38 39.62
N LYS A 60 8.25 15.38 40.22
CA LYS A 60 9.59 14.95 39.81
C LYS A 60 9.58 13.51 39.29
N THR A 61 10.43 13.25 38.32
CA THR A 61 10.66 11.92 37.78
C THR A 61 12.03 11.41 38.23
N TYR A 62 12.03 10.27 38.88
CA TYR A 62 13.25 9.63 39.38
C TYR A 62 13.53 8.36 38.58
N LYS A 63 14.80 8.18 38.22
CA LYS A 63 15.31 6.88 37.76
C LYS A 63 15.62 6.06 39.00
N LEU A 64 14.91 4.96 39.15
CA LEU A 64 15.11 4.02 40.25
C LEU A 64 16.06 2.91 39.80
N LEU A 65 17.22 2.84 40.40
CA LEU A 65 18.15 1.73 40.25
C LEU A 65 18.14 0.93 41.56
N GLY A 66 18.14 -0.39 41.46
CA GLY A 66 18.10 -1.23 42.64
C GLY A 66 18.88 -2.51 42.44
N GLU A 67 19.48 -2.96 43.57
CA GLU A 67 20.21 -4.22 43.64
C GLU A 67 19.68 -5.05 44.82
N TYR A 68 19.60 -6.34 44.60
CA TYR A 68 19.32 -7.34 45.61
C TYR A 68 20.67 -7.86 46.14
N ILE A 69 20.81 -7.83 47.48
CA ILE A 69 22.02 -8.25 48.19
C ILE A 69 21.71 -9.39 49.14
N GLU A 70 22.30 -10.54 48.91
CA GLU A 70 22.26 -11.68 49.83
C GLU A 70 23.30 -11.47 50.96
N LEU A 71 22.83 -11.54 52.19
CA LEU A 71 23.71 -11.47 53.34
C LEU A 71 23.93 -12.87 53.93
N LYS A 72 25.19 -13.24 54.21
CA LYS A 72 25.50 -14.50 54.90
C LYS A 72 24.79 -14.56 56.25
N ASN A 73 23.91 -15.57 56.45
CA ASN A 73 23.15 -15.82 57.68
C ASN A 73 22.17 -14.73 58.11
N LYS A 74 21.72 -13.84 57.18
CA LYS A 74 20.68 -12.82 57.44
C LYS A 74 19.68 -12.77 56.29
N GLN A 75 18.51 -12.18 56.53
CA GLN A 75 17.57 -11.95 55.44
C GLN A 75 18.18 -11.01 54.37
N PRO A 76 17.89 -11.26 53.11
CA PRO A 76 18.35 -10.42 52.03
C PRO A 76 17.79 -9.01 52.11
N ILE A 77 18.48 -8.07 51.48
CA ILE A 77 18.11 -6.65 51.47
C ILE A 77 18.05 -6.10 50.06
N PHE A 78 17.25 -5.04 49.86
CA PHE A 78 17.23 -4.25 48.66
C PHE A 78 17.96 -2.93 48.88
N THR A 79 18.88 -2.60 47.96
CA THR A 79 19.46 -1.26 47.88
C THR A 79 18.85 -0.53 46.73
N LEU A 80 18.20 0.62 46.96
CA LEU A 80 17.53 1.43 45.95
C LEU A 80 18.19 2.81 45.87
N TYR A 81 18.47 3.24 44.65
CA TYR A 81 19.01 4.55 44.33
C TYR A 81 17.95 5.33 43.55
N PHE A 82 17.59 6.51 44.06
CA PHE A 82 16.70 7.46 43.40
C PHE A 82 17.54 8.56 42.81
N ILE A 83 17.60 8.59 41.49
CA ILE A 83 18.33 9.59 40.73
C ILE A 83 17.29 10.55 40.14
N ASP A 84 17.33 11.82 40.56
CA ASP A 84 16.44 12.84 39.99
C ASP A 84 16.81 13.05 38.52
N ASN A 85 15.91 12.63 37.65
CA ASN A 85 16.05 12.67 36.21
C ASN A 85 15.12 13.70 35.57
N THR A 86 14.45 14.51 36.41
CA THR A 86 13.39 15.43 35.95
C THR A 86 13.87 16.38 34.84
N GLU A 87 15.01 17.04 35.10
CA GLU A 87 15.55 18.00 34.11
C GLU A 87 16.07 17.33 32.84
N LEU A 88 16.62 16.11 32.93
CA LEU A 88 17.06 15.35 31.77
C LEU A 88 15.85 14.98 30.90
N ILE A 89 14.79 14.42 31.50
CA ILE A 89 13.58 14.03 30.77
C ILE A 89 12.92 15.25 30.11
N LYS A 90 12.77 16.35 30.84
CA LYS A 90 12.24 17.59 30.26
C LYS A 90 13.09 18.12 29.11
N THR A 91 14.40 17.95 29.19
CA THR A 91 15.31 18.40 28.14
C THR A 91 15.22 17.49 26.93
N GLU A 92 15.09 16.17 27.13
CA GLU A 92 14.86 15.19 26.06
C GLU A 92 13.52 15.43 25.37
N GLU A 93 12.44 15.63 26.14
CA GLU A 93 11.12 15.96 25.58
C GLU A 93 11.16 17.28 24.79
N LYS A 94 11.80 18.31 25.35
CA LYS A 94 11.95 19.59 24.65
C LYS A 94 12.77 19.42 23.37
N TYR A 95 13.84 18.63 23.41
CA TYR A 95 14.66 18.34 22.24
C TYR A 95 13.87 17.60 21.17
N ILE A 96 13.14 16.55 21.52
CA ILE A 96 12.29 15.79 20.60
C ILE A 96 11.22 16.70 19.98
N ASN A 97 10.51 17.45 20.82
CA ASN A 97 9.42 18.33 20.40
C ASN A 97 9.89 19.48 19.48
N SER A 98 11.15 19.90 19.60
CA SER A 98 11.75 20.93 18.76
C SER A 98 12.41 20.39 17.48
N GLN A 99 12.41 19.08 17.27
CA GLN A 99 12.89 18.50 16.00
C GLN A 99 11.99 18.92 14.85
N ASN A 100 12.58 19.14 13.67
CA ASN A 100 11.81 19.42 12.48
C ASN A 100 11.14 18.15 11.95
N CYS A 101 9.87 18.27 11.57
CA CYS A 101 9.23 17.42 10.58
C CYS A 101 9.36 18.09 9.20
N ILE A 102 9.63 17.29 8.17
CA ILE A 102 9.67 17.78 6.79
C ILE A 102 8.50 17.15 6.06
N GLY A 103 7.70 18.02 5.43
CA GLY A 103 6.57 17.60 4.58
C GLY A 103 6.77 18.05 3.13
N ILE A 104 6.13 17.34 2.22
CA ILE A 104 5.96 17.75 0.82
C ILE A 104 4.47 17.74 0.54
N ILE A 105 3.96 18.82 -0.02
CA ILE A 105 2.56 18.97 -0.45
C ILE A 105 2.57 19.13 -1.96
N MET A 106 1.79 18.33 -2.67
CA MET A 106 1.64 18.42 -4.13
C MET A 106 0.18 18.61 -4.48
N ILE A 107 -0.09 19.48 -5.45
CA ILE A 107 -1.42 19.64 -6.05
C ILE A 107 -1.57 18.56 -7.11
N ASP A 108 -2.53 17.66 -6.91
CA ASP A 108 -2.78 16.55 -7.84
C ASP A 108 -3.30 17.07 -9.19
N ASN A 109 -2.85 16.42 -10.27
CA ASN A 109 -3.32 16.69 -11.63
C ASN A 109 -3.26 18.17 -12.07
N TYR A 110 -2.31 18.92 -11.52
CA TYR A 110 -2.17 20.38 -11.73
C TYR A 110 -2.21 20.79 -13.21
N GLU A 111 -1.41 20.16 -14.07
CA GLU A 111 -1.34 20.54 -15.49
C GLU A 111 -2.64 20.29 -16.24
N GLU A 112 -3.30 19.17 -15.96
CA GLU A 112 -4.58 18.81 -16.58
C GLU A 112 -5.68 19.78 -16.15
N LEU A 113 -5.76 20.08 -14.86
CA LEU A 113 -6.73 21.04 -14.31
C LEU A 113 -6.51 22.44 -14.89
N MET A 114 -5.24 22.85 -15.02
CA MET A 114 -4.90 24.14 -15.62
C MET A 114 -5.27 24.25 -17.10
N GLN A 115 -5.36 23.13 -17.84
CA GLN A 115 -5.85 23.15 -19.22
C GLN A 115 -7.37 23.32 -19.32
N ARG A 116 -8.12 22.91 -18.31
CA ARG A 116 -9.58 23.00 -18.25
C ARG A 116 -10.09 24.36 -17.74
N VAL A 117 -9.25 25.10 -17.02
CA VAL A 117 -9.60 26.42 -16.47
C VAL A 117 -9.36 27.50 -17.52
N GLU A 118 -10.28 28.46 -17.65
CA GLU A 118 -10.09 29.62 -18.52
C GLU A 118 -8.88 30.47 -18.10
N ASN A 119 -8.16 31.06 -19.05
CA ASN A 119 -6.89 31.73 -18.78
C ASN A 119 -6.98 32.88 -17.77
N GLU A 120 -8.14 33.55 -17.70
CA GLU A 120 -8.37 34.67 -16.79
C GLU A 120 -8.50 34.20 -15.32
N ASP A 121 -8.95 33.00 -15.10
CA ASP A 121 -9.20 32.43 -13.76
C ASP A 121 -7.99 31.70 -13.18
N LYS A 122 -7.05 31.21 -14.01
CA LYS A 122 -5.92 30.37 -13.57
C LYS A 122 -5.12 30.94 -12.41
N SER A 123 -4.79 32.24 -12.47
CA SER A 123 -4.00 32.91 -11.43
C SER A 123 -4.77 33.01 -10.12
N THR A 124 -6.08 33.23 -10.19
CA THR A 124 -6.96 33.35 -9.03
C THR A 124 -7.08 31.99 -8.32
N PHE A 125 -7.23 30.92 -9.08
CA PHE A 125 -7.30 29.54 -8.55
C PHE A 125 -6.02 29.16 -7.82
N ILE A 126 -4.88 29.35 -8.46
CA ILE A 126 -3.58 29.02 -7.84
C ILE A 126 -3.40 29.82 -6.55
N ALA A 127 -3.67 31.13 -6.59
CA ALA A 127 -3.56 32.00 -5.42
C ALA A 127 -4.47 31.56 -4.26
N GLN A 128 -5.66 31.05 -4.57
CA GLN A 128 -6.58 30.54 -3.55
C GLN A 128 -6.05 29.26 -2.89
N ILE A 129 -5.57 28.28 -3.67
CA ILE A 129 -4.99 27.04 -3.14
C ILE A 129 -3.75 27.37 -2.30
N GLU A 130 -2.83 28.20 -2.83
CA GLU A 130 -1.65 28.63 -2.10
C GLU A 130 -2.02 29.29 -0.77
N LYS A 131 -3.01 30.20 -0.79
CA LYS A 131 -3.50 30.87 0.42
C LYS A 131 -3.96 29.86 1.47
N ASN A 132 -4.78 28.87 1.10
CA ASN A 132 -5.25 27.84 2.04
C ASN A 132 -4.08 27.03 2.61
N ILE A 133 -3.10 26.63 1.77
CA ILE A 133 -1.91 25.89 2.23
C ILE A 133 -1.11 26.73 3.23
N TYR A 134 -0.88 28.01 2.95
CA TYR A 134 -0.15 28.91 3.87
C TYR A 134 -0.93 29.17 5.17
N GLU A 135 -2.25 29.41 5.09
CA GLU A 135 -3.10 29.60 6.26
C GLU A 135 -3.12 28.36 7.14
N TRP A 136 -3.29 27.18 6.55
CA TRP A 136 -3.24 25.90 7.27
C TRP A 136 -1.90 25.70 7.99
N ALA A 137 -0.79 25.92 7.32
CA ALA A 137 0.53 25.79 7.92
C ALA A 137 0.77 26.79 9.06
N THR A 138 0.21 27.98 8.98
CA THR A 138 0.36 29.03 10.02
C THR A 138 -0.26 28.59 11.35
N HIS A 139 -1.29 27.74 11.36
CA HIS A 139 -1.91 27.25 12.60
C HIS A 139 -0.97 26.45 13.50
N PHE A 140 0.07 25.85 12.94
CA PHE A 140 1.08 25.10 13.67
C PHE A 140 2.49 25.64 13.48
N GLU A 141 2.61 26.95 13.24
CA GLU A 141 3.88 27.68 13.08
C GLU A 141 4.76 27.08 11.98
N GLY A 142 4.16 26.47 10.96
CA GLY A 142 4.85 25.81 9.86
C GLY A 142 5.36 26.81 8.82
N LEU A 143 6.54 26.54 8.27
CA LEU A 143 7.12 27.24 7.15
C LEU A 143 6.78 26.49 5.86
N VAL A 144 6.16 27.16 4.89
CA VAL A 144 5.88 26.63 3.55
C VAL A 144 6.75 27.34 2.52
N ILE A 145 7.41 26.55 1.67
CA ILE A 145 8.23 27.05 0.57
C ILE A 145 7.72 26.41 -0.72
N LYS A 146 7.27 27.22 -1.66
CA LYS A 146 6.93 26.73 -3.01
C LYS A 146 8.21 26.36 -3.75
N SER A 147 8.39 25.07 -4.04
CA SER A 147 9.58 24.53 -4.72
C SER A 147 9.38 24.41 -6.23
N GLU A 148 8.17 24.03 -6.66
CA GLU A 148 7.80 23.91 -8.07
C GLU A 148 6.42 24.52 -8.31
N ARG A 149 5.87 24.38 -9.52
CA ARG A 149 4.55 24.96 -9.87
C ARG A 149 3.41 24.42 -9.04
N ASP A 150 3.48 23.15 -8.70
CA ASP A 150 2.47 22.35 -8.02
C ASP A 150 2.94 21.78 -6.69
N THR A 151 4.20 22.01 -6.29
CA THR A 151 4.84 21.36 -5.15
C THR A 151 5.35 22.35 -4.13
N PHE A 152 5.09 22.07 -2.86
CA PHE A 152 5.50 22.87 -1.71
C PHE A 152 6.26 22.01 -0.71
N VAL A 153 7.28 22.58 -0.10
CA VAL A 153 7.99 21.98 1.04
C VAL A 153 7.48 22.61 2.32
N LEU A 154 7.07 21.78 3.27
CA LEU A 154 6.56 22.16 4.58
C LEU A 154 7.59 21.79 5.65
N ILE A 155 7.87 22.70 6.59
CA ILE A 155 8.77 22.49 7.72
C ILE A 155 8.05 22.95 8.98
N PHE A 156 7.96 22.10 10.00
CA PHE A 156 7.34 22.43 11.27
C PHE A 156 7.93 21.62 12.43
N GLU A 157 7.69 22.04 13.68
CA GLU A 157 8.19 21.32 14.86
C GLU A 157 7.35 20.08 15.18
N GLN A 158 8.01 19.01 15.60
CA GLN A 158 7.38 17.72 15.88
C GLN A 158 6.24 17.80 16.91
N LYS A 159 6.25 18.74 17.84
CA LYS A 159 5.17 18.93 18.82
C LYS A 159 3.78 19.11 18.20
N TYR A 160 3.71 19.54 16.93
CA TYR A 160 2.45 19.74 16.21
C TYR A 160 1.99 18.53 15.40
N LEU A 161 2.86 17.51 15.20
CA LEU A 161 2.55 16.37 14.34
C LEU A 161 1.28 15.65 14.80
N SER A 162 1.20 15.31 16.09
CA SER A 162 0.02 14.62 16.64
C SER A 162 -1.28 15.44 16.52
N GLU A 163 -1.22 16.77 16.56
CA GLU A 163 -2.39 17.60 16.32
C GLU A 163 -2.86 17.52 14.88
N ILE A 164 -1.92 17.57 13.92
CA ILE A 164 -2.21 17.46 12.49
C ILE A 164 -2.81 16.09 12.16
N GLU A 165 -2.26 15.01 12.74
CA GLU A 165 -2.78 13.65 12.59
C GLU A 165 -4.18 13.49 13.16
N ASN A 166 -4.43 14.02 14.37
CA ASN A 166 -5.76 13.99 14.99
C ASN A 166 -6.82 14.73 14.17
N LYS A 167 -6.43 15.82 13.48
CA LYS A 167 -7.26 16.55 12.52
C LYS A 167 -7.31 15.86 11.14
N LYS A 168 -6.66 14.68 11.00
CA LYS A 168 -6.62 13.87 9.77
C LYS A 168 -6.21 14.67 8.53
N PHE A 169 -5.29 15.63 8.68
CA PHE A 169 -4.87 16.53 7.60
C PHE A 169 -6.07 17.24 6.93
N ASN A 170 -6.89 17.94 7.72
CA ASN A 170 -8.14 18.58 7.29
C ASN A 170 -8.00 19.47 6.03
N ILE A 171 -6.83 19.96 5.70
CA ILE A 171 -6.54 20.68 4.46
C ILE A 171 -6.95 19.90 3.19
N LEU A 172 -6.90 18.55 3.25
CA LEU A 172 -7.33 17.71 2.14
C LEU A 172 -8.80 17.94 1.80
N ASP A 173 -9.65 18.04 2.82
CA ASP A 173 -11.08 18.27 2.64
C ASP A 173 -11.37 19.75 2.35
N GLU A 174 -10.67 20.69 3.00
CA GLU A 174 -10.80 22.14 2.75
C GLU A 174 -10.53 22.52 1.30
N ILE A 175 -9.54 21.89 0.65
CA ILE A 175 -9.24 22.15 -0.78
C ILE A 175 -10.32 21.57 -1.69
N LYS A 176 -10.91 20.42 -1.35
CA LYS A 176 -12.00 19.81 -2.13
C LYS A 176 -13.30 20.60 -2.07
N GLU A 177 -13.57 21.21 -0.92
CA GLU A 177 -14.79 22.02 -0.69
C GLU A 177 -14.74 23.39 -1.39
N LEU A 178 -13.60 23.78 -1.93
CA LEU A 178 -13.51 25.01 -2.74
C LEU A 178 -14.40 24.86 -3.99
N GLU A 179 -15.51 25.61 -4.04
CA GLU A 179 -16.40 25.63 -5.20
C GLU A 179 -15.75 26.30 -6.41
N TRP A 180 -15.63 25.54 -7.50
CA TRP A 180 -15.03 26.00 -8.74
C TRP A 180 -16.04 26.02 -9.89
N THR A 181 -15.96 27.03 -10.72
CA THR A 181 -16.94 27.34 -11.79
C THR A 181 -17.11 26.26 -12.86
N ASN A 182 -16.32 25.18 -12.92
CA ASN A 182 -16.39 24.14 -13.97
C ASN A 182 -16.37 22.70 -13.44
N LYS A 183 -16.81 22.44 -12.21
CA LYS A 183 -16.79 21.09 -11.58
C LYS A 183 -15.38 20.44 -11.53
N ALA A 184 -14.31 21.20 -11.71
CA ALA A 184 -12.96 20.69 -11.49
C ALA A 184 -12.70 20.66 -9.98
N GLN A 185 -12.41 19.51 -9.42
CA GLN A 185 -12.00 19.37 -8.02
C GLN A 185 -10.47 19.28 -7.97
N PHE A 186 -9.86 20.10 -7.14
CA PHE A 186 -8.45 19.97 -6.81
C PHE A 186 -8.30 19.08 -5.59
N THR A 187 -7.28 18.25 -5.60
CA THR A 187 -6.90 17.44 -4.46
C THR A 187 -5.43 17.67 -4.14
N LEU A 188 -5.03 17.32 -2.92
CA LEU A 188 -3.65 17.39 -2.48
C LEU A 188 -3.13 16.02 -2.11
N SER A 189 -1.87 15.79 -2.44
CA SER A 189 -1.08 14.69 -1.91
C SER A 189 -0.06 15.25 -0.95
N ILE A 190 -0.02 14.72 0.28
CA ILE A 190 0.87 15.21 1.35
C ILE A 190 1.70 14.05 1.88
N ALA A 191 3.00 14.26 2.06
CA ALA A 191 3.84 13.32 2.76
C ALA A 191 4.68 14.03 3.81
N VAL A 192 4.70 13.50 5.03
CA VAL A 192 5.45 14.05 6.17
C VAL A 192 6.38 12.98 6.72
N SER A 193 7.60 13.38 7.10
CA SER A 193 8.54 12.51 7.81
C SER A 193 9.22 13.24 8.95
N ASN A 194 9.31 12.58 10.09
CA ASN A 194 10.16 12.95 11.23
C ASN A 194 11.41 12.05 11.33
N GLU A 195 11.55 11.04 10.44
CA GLU A 195 12.63 10.06 10.45
C GLU A 195 13.83 10.51 9.62
N GLY A 196 14.99 10.46 10.23
CA GLY A 196 16.28 10.80 9.64
C GLY A 196 17.14 11.63 10.60
N SER A 197 18.45 11.48 10.47
CA SER A 197 19.44 12.21 11.29
C SER A 197 19.65 13.66 10.84
N SER A 198 19.18 13.99 9.62
CA SER A 198 19.26 15.32 9.01
C SER A 198 17.97 15.72 8.32
N ASN A 199 17.77 17.03 8.12
CA ASN A 199 16.64 17.53 7.34
C ASN A 199 16.64 17.00 5.90
N TYR A 200 17.82 16.71 5.33
CA TYR A 200 17.93 16.10 4.00
C TYR A 200 17.37 14.67 3.97
N GLU A 201 17.73 13.85 4.96
CA GLU A 201 17.19 12.49 5.06
C GLU A 201 15.68 12.49 5.30
N LYS A 202 15.18 13.39 6.16
CA LYS A 202 13.74 13.58 6.37
C LYS A 202 13.02 13.99 5.09
N TYR A 203 13.63 14.90 4.29
CA TYR A 203 13.10 15.29 2.98
C TYR A 203 13.04 14.09 2.01
N LYS A 204 14.11 13.30 1.91
CA LYS A 204 14.13 12.09 1.09
C LYS A 204 13.07 11.07 1.52
N SER A 205 12.89 10.91 2.83
CA SER A 205 11.87 10.06 3.40
C SER A 205 10.44 10.56 3.07
N ALA A 206 10.20 11.87 3.15
CA ALA A 206 8.94 12.49 2.74
C ALA A 206 8.72 12.34 1.22
N GLN A 207 9.76 12.47 0.41
CA GLN A 207 9.67 12.27 -1.04
C GLN A 207 9.24 10.83 -1.39
N ALA A 208 9.84 9.83 -0.75
CA ALA A 208 9.42 8.44 -0.91
C ALA A 208 7.96 8.22 -0.46
N GLY A 209 7.54 8.86 0.65
CA GLY A 209 6.16 8.86 1.09
C GLY A 209 5.20 9.48 0.07
N LEU A 210 5.60 10.61 -0.56
CA LEU A 210 4.79 11.25 -1.59
C LEU A 210 4.62 10.35 -2.83
N ASP A 211 5.68 9.66 -3.25
CA ASP A 211 5.60 8.70 -4.35
C ASP A 211 4.61 7.57 -4.06
N ILE A 212 4.55 7.11 -2.79
CA ILE A 212 3.58 6.12 -2.36
C ILE A 212 2.15 6.68 -2.43
N VAL A 213 1.92 7.89 -1.91
CA VAL A 213 0.59 8.54 -1.96
C VAL A 213 0.13 8.73 -3.40
N LEU A 214 0.98 9.23 -4.27
CA LEU A 214 0.68 9.39 -5.70
C LEU A 214 0.43 8.05 -6.37
N GLY A 215 1.21 7.02 -6.02
CA GLY A 215 1.00 5.65 -6.46
C GLY A 215 -0.28 5.00 -5.93
N ARG A 216 -0.91 5.56 -4.89
CA ARG A 216 -2.22 5.15 -4.35
C ARG A 216 -3.40 5.94 -4.92
N GLY A 217 -3.14 6.84 -5.88
CA GLY A 217 -4.16 7.66 -6.53
C GLY A 217 -4.24 9.09 -6.05
N GLY A 218 -3.33 9.55 -5.19
CA GLY A 218 -3.35 10.91 -4.63
C GLY A 218 -4.46 11.12 -3.60
N ASP A 219 -4.77 12.41 -3.32
CA ASP A 219 -5.84 12.80 -2.39
C ASP A 219 -5.70 12.22 -0.98
N GLN A 220 -4.46 12.11 -0.52
CA GLN A 220 -4.12 11.48 0.76
C GLN A 220 -2.96 12.22 1.41
N ALA A 221 -2.87 12.09 2.74
CA ALA A 221 -1.64 12.37 3.45
C ALA A 221 -1.02 11.08 3.97
N VAL A 222 0.29 11.05 4.06
CA VAL A 222 1.06 9.98 4.69
C VAL A 222 2.07 10.54 5.66
N VAL A 223 2.19 9.91 6.81
CA VAL A 223 3.25 10.19 7.78
C VAL A 223 4.15 8.96 7.89
N ARG A 224 5.46 9.17 7.78
CA ARG A 224 6.44 8.14 8.08
C ARG A 224 6.94 8.31 9.50
N GLU A 225 6.62 7.35 10.34
CA GLU A 225 6.99 7.32 11.75
C GLU A 225 7.31 5.88 12.20
N ASN A 226 8.40 5.71 12.98
CA ASN A 226 8.86 4.40 13.48
C ASN A 226 9.01 3.31 12.38
N GLY A 227 9.51 3.70 11.20
CA GLY A 227 9.72 2.81 10.05
C GLY A 227 8.43 2.42 9.33
N LYS A 228 7.27 2.98 9.71
CA LYS A 228 5.97 2.66 9.11
C LYS A 228 5.35 3.88 8.46
N TYR A 229 4.46 3.61 7.50
CA TYR A 229 3.64 4.63 6.86
C TYR A 229 2.22 4.58 7.40
N VAL A 230 1.74 5.72 7.91
CA VAL A 230 0.35 5.91 8.37
C VAL A 230 -0.36 6.83 7.39
N PHE A 231 -1.51 6.41 6.88
CA PHE A 231 -2.24 7.13 5.83
C PHE A 231 -3.49 7.83 6.38
N PHE A 232 -3.78 9.00 5.82
CA PHE A 232 -4.95 9.83 6.14
C PHE A 232 -5.63 10.28 4.85
N GLY A 233 -6.95 10.29 4.78
CA GLY A 233 -7.72 10.67 3.57
C GLY A 233 -7.89 9.52 2.58
N GLY A 234 -8.00 9.83 1.28
CA GLY A 234 -8.15 8.83 0.21
C GLY A 234 -9.58 8.38 -0.04
N ARG A 235 -10.56 9.27 0.16
CA ARG A 235 -12.00 9.00 -0.03
C ARG A 235 -12.52 9.38 -1.42
N ALA A 236 -11.75 10.14 -2.22
CA ALA A 236 -12.19 10.60 -3.53
C ALA A 236 -12.18 9.49 -4.58
N GLN A 237 -13.14 9.57 -5.51
CA GLN A 237 -13.11 8.76 -6.73
C GLN A 237 -11.89 9.13 -7.56
N GLU A 238 -11.24 8.14 -8.15
CA GLU A 238 -10.09 8.33 -9.03
C GLU A 238 -10.48 9.20 -10.23
N VAL A 239 -9.75 10.29 -10.46
CA VAL A 239 -9.97 11.18 -11.62
C VAL A 239 -9.17 10.65 -12.81
N GLU A 240 -9.85 10.38 -13.92
CA GLU A 240 -9.22 9.90 -15.15
C GLU A 240 -8.21 10.90 -15.71
N LYS A 241 -6.97 10.49 -15.92
CA LYS A 241 -5.96 11.27 -16.66
C LYS A 241 -6.13 11.04 -18.16
N ARG A 242 -6.42 12.11 -18.91
CA ARG A 242 -6.67 12.04 -20.36
C ARG A 242 -5.43 12.26 -21.22
N THR A 243 -4.31 12.69 -20.63
CA THR A 243 -3.12 13.02 -21.44
C THR A 243 -2.25 11.80 -21.65
N LYS A 244 -1.88 11.54 -22.92
CA LYS A 244 -0.99 10.45 -23.36
C LYS A 244 0.48 10.91 -23.55
N VAL A 245 0.84 12.07 -23.01
CA VAL A 245 2.20 12.62 -23.17
C VAL A 245 3.24 11.70 -22.55
N LYS A 246 2.94 11.18 -21.35
CA LYS A 246 3.83 10.24 -20.66
C LYS A 246 4.02 8.94 -21.44
N ALA A 247 2.93 8.37 -22.00
CA ALA A 247 2.99 7.15 -22.81
C ALA A 247 3.91 7.32 -24.03
N ARG A 248 3.85 8.47 -24.73
CA ARG A 248 4.74 8.79 -25.85
C ARG A 248 6.21 8.89 -25.43
N THR A 249 6.48 9.58 -24.33
CA THR A 249 7.85 9.71 -23.81
C THR A 249 8.41 8.35 -23.39
N VAL A 250 7.61 7.55 -22.71
CA VAL A 250 7.98 6.19 -22.29
C VAL A 250 8.19 5.28 -23.50
N ALA A 251 7.32 5.32 -24.51
CA ALA A 251 7.48 4.52 -25.72
C ALA A 251 8.83 4.81 -26.42
N HIS A 252 9.23 6.09 -26.48
CA HIS A 252 10.52 6.47 -27.03
C HIS A 252 11.69 5.98 -26.17
N ALA A 253 11.66 6.21 -24.86
CA ALA A 253 12.70 5.77 -23.94
C ALA A 253 12.84 4.24 -23.92
N LEU A 254 11.72 3.52 -23.89
CA LEU A 254 11.71 2.05 -23.92
C LEU A 254 12.31 1.51 -25.23
N LYS A 255 12.01 2.14 -26.37
CA LYS A 255 12.60 1.79 -27.66
C LYS A 255 14.13 1.87 -27.61
N GLU A 256 14.69 2.97 -27.09
CA GLU A 256 16.15 3.14 -26.97
C GLU A 256 16.77 2.06 -26.05
N LEU A 257 16.14 1.80 -24.91
CA LEU A 257 16.60 0.74 -23.98
C LEU A 257 16.58 -0.65 -24.64
N ILE A 258 15.54 -0.97 -25.42
CA ILE A 258 15.45 -2.22 -26.17
C ILE A 258 16.56 -2.29 -27.22
N LEU A 259 16.82 -1.22 -27.96
CA LEU A 259 17.87 -1.18 -28.99
C LEU A 259 19.29 -1.34 -28.41
N GLU A 260 19.54 -0.86 -27.20
CA GLU A 260 20.82 -1.01 -26.49
C GLU A 260 21.02 -2.39 -25.86
N ALA A 261 19.93 -3.12 -25.57
CA ALA A 261 20.00 -4.41 -24.90
C ALA A 261 20.53 -5.52 -25.81
N GLU A 262 21.18 -6.54 -25.27
CA GLU A 262 21.56 -7.77 -25.95
C GLU A 262 20.32 -8.60 -26.28
N ASN A 263 19.47 -8.79 -25.29
CA ASN A 263 18.17 -9.46 -25.40
C ASN A 263 17.18 -8.83 -24.42
N VAL A 264 15.90 -9.19 -24.55
CA VAL A 264 14.82 -8.69 -23.70
C VAL A 264 14.15 -9.87 -22.99
N MET A 265 13.95 -9.73 -21.68
CA MET A 265 13.12 -10.65 -20.91
C MET A 265 11.94 -9.88 -20.32
N VAL A 266 10.75 -10.45 -20.46
CA VAL A 266 9.52 -9.88 -19.90
C VAL A 266 8.98 -10.84 -18.87
N MET A 267 8.74 -10.36 -17.65
CA MET A 267 8.06 -11.14 -16.61
C MET A 267 7.00 -10.28 -15.93
N GLY A 268 6.00 -10.91 -15.34
CA GLY A 268 5.02 -10.23 -14.51
C GLY A 268 5.01 -10.73 -13.08
N HIS A 269 3.83 -10.77 -12.48
CA HIS A 269 3.66 -11.29 -11.14
C HIS A 269 3.56 -12.81 -11.09
N SER A 270 3.85 -13.41 -9.93
CA SER A 270 3.62 -14.83 -9.66
C SER A 270 2.13 -15.19 -9.83
N ASN A 271 1.84 -16.39 -10.36
CA ASN A 271 0.50 -16.78 -10.77
C ASN A 271 -0.10 -15.79 -11.78
N SER A 272 0.61 -15.57 -12.87
CA SER A 272 0.24 -14.63 -13.92
C SER A 272 -1.22 -14.78 -14.33
N ASP A 273 -1.86 -13.67 -14.57
CA ASP A 273 -3.21 -13.60 -15.13
C ASP A 273 -3.21 -13.10 -16.59
N MET A 274 -4.38 -12.79 -17.12
CA MET A 274 -4.51 -12.41 -18.52
C MET A 274 -3.97 -11.02 -18.82
N ASP A 275 -3.96 -10.09 -17.84
CA ASP A 275 -3.35 -8.77 -18.01
C ASP A 275 -1.83 -8.88 -18.03
N CYS A 276 -1.27 -9.66 -17.14
CA CYS A 276 0.15 -9.96 -17.09
C CYS A 276 0.66 -10.60 -18.39
N ILE A 277 0.00 -11.66 -18.87
CA ILE A 277 0.40 -12.39 -20.08
C ILE A 277 0.17 -11.55 -21.34
N GLY A 278 -0.96 -10.87 -21.47
CA GLY A 278 -1.26 -9.98 -22.59
C GLY A 278 -0.23 -8.85 -22.71
N SER A 279 0.09 -8.22 -21.59
CA SER A 279 1.13 -7.19 -21.50
C SER A 279 2.50 -7.73 -21.91
N SER A 280 2.85 -8.93 -21.44
CA SER A 280 4.12 -9.60 -21.80
C SER A 280 4.21 -9.87 -23.29
N MET A 281 3.13 -10.34 -23.93
CA MET A 281 3.09 -10.59 -25.37
C MET A 281 3.21 -9.30 -26.20
N GLY A 282 2.58 -8.20 -25.75
CA GLY A 282 2.72 -6.89 -26.38
C GLY A 282 4.16 -6.38 -26.36
N ILE A 283 4.83 -6.46 -25.22
CA ILE A 283 6.26 -6.07 -25.09
C ILE A 283 7.18 -7.01 -25.87
N TYR A 284 6.90 -8.32 -25.87
CA TYR A 284 7.60 -9.28 -26.71
C TYR A 284 7.54 -8.84 -28.18
N ARG A 285 6.36 -8.53 -28.71
CA ARG A 285 6.19 -8.07 -30.10
C ARG A 285 6.95 -6.78 -30.38
N LEU A 286 6.94 -5.82 -29.47
CA LEU A 286 7.72 -4.59 -29.60
C LEU A 286 9.22 -4.90 -29.77
N ALA A 287 9.77 -5.72 -28.88
CA ALA A 287 11.19 -6.09 -28.93
C ALA A 287 11.54 -6.86 -30.22
N ARG A 288 10.68 -7.77 -30.66
CA ARG A 288 10.85 -8.51 -31.94
C ARG A 288 10.79 -7.60 -33.16
N SER A 289 9.89 -6.62 -33.15
CA SER A 289 9.78 -5.63 -34.23
C SER A 289 11.03 -4.75 -34.35
N LEU A 290 11.75 -4.56 -33.24
CA LEU A 290 13.04 -3.87 -33.18
C LEU A 290 14.24 -4.81 -33.46
N GLY A 291 13.99 -6.05 -33.89
CA GLY A 291 15.02 -7.02 -34.28
C GLY A 291 15.74 -7.69 -33.11
N LYS A 292 15.24 -7.57 -31.87
CA LYS A 292 15.85 -8.17 -30.68
C LYS A 292 15.31 -9.56 -30.40
N ASN A 293 16.15 -10.40 -29.79
CA ASN A 293 15.68 -11.63 -29.19
C ASN A 293 14.93 -11.29 -27.90
N ALA A 294 13.73 -11.85 -27.77
CA ALA A 294 12.89 -11.59 -26.61
C ALA A 294 12.29 -12.88 -26.07
N TYR A 295 12.07 -12.93 -24.76
CA TYR A 295 11.52 -14.07 -24.04
C TYR A 295 10.47 -13.60 -23.04
N ILE A 296 9.42 -14.41 -22.86
CA ILE A 296 8.38 -14.23 -21.83
C ILE A 296 8.69 -15.24 -20.74
N VAL A 297 8.96 -14.74 -19.54
CA VAL A 297 9.26 -15.57 -18.36
C VAL A 297 7.95 -15.88 -17.65
N ASN A 298 7.53 -17.13 -17.69
CA ASN A 298 6.33 -17.57 -17.00
C ASN A 298 6.52 -19.01 -16.47
N ASN A 299 6.52 -19.15 -15.17
CA ASN A 299 6.71 -20.42 -14.48
C ASN A 299 5.40 -20.99 -13.94
N SER A 300 4.45 -20.08 -13.61
CA SER A 300 3.13 -20.42 -13.10
C SER A 300 2.07 -19.46 -13.64
N TYR A 301 0.88 -19.92 -13.84
CA TYR A 301 -0.26 -19.11 -14.27
C TYR A 301 -1.53 -19.49 -13.51
N GLY A 302 -2.41 -18.51 -13.37
CA GLY A 302 -3.66 -18.65 -12.65
C GLY A 302 -4.69 -19.50 -13.40
N ILE A 303 -5.71 -19.94 -12.66
CA ILE A 303 -6.86 -20.66 -13.23
C ILE A 303 -7.57 -19.78 -14.27
N GLY A 304 -7.84 -20.38 -15.43
CA GLY A 304 -8.49 -19.71 -16.55
C GLY A 304 -7.54 -19.28 -17.68
N LEU A 305 -6.23 -19.43 -17.48
CA LEU A 305 -5.24 -19.23 -18.54
C LEU A 305 -4.88 -20.51 -19.30
N GLU A 306 -5.31 -21.68 -18.84
CA GLU A 306 -4.92 -22.97 -19.40
C GLU A 306 -5.20 -23.01 -20.90
N ASN A 307 -6.41 -22.69 -21.31
CA ASN A 307 -6.83 -22.71 -22.72
C ASN A 307 -6.00 -21.76 -23.60
N PHE A 308 -5.63 -20.59 -23.07
CA PHE A 308 -4.80 -19.64 -23.78
C PHE A 308 -3.36 -20.14 -23.87
N MET A 309 -2.79 -20.63 -22.77
CA MET A 309 -1.41 -21.10 -22.71
C MET A 309 -1.18 -22.36 -23.53
N GLU A 310 -2.16 -23.27 -23.61
CA GLU A 310 -2.12 -24.42 -24.50
C GLU A 310 -2.05 -23.96 -25.95
N LYS A 311 -2.91 -23.02 -26.35
CA LYS A 311 -2.91 -22.45 -27.70
C LYS A 311 -1.61 -21.71 -28.02
N ALA A 312 -1.06 -20.94 -27.10
CA ALA A 312 0.22 -20.26 -27.28
C ALA A 312 1.39 -21.25 -27.44
N LYS A 313 1.36 -22.39 -26.74
CA LYS A 313 2.38 -23.44 -26.86
C LYS A 313 2.27 -24.24 -28.15
N GLU A 314 1.10 -24.34 -28.73
CA GLU A 314 0.88 -24.98 -30.04
C GLU A 314 1.32 -24.13 -31.22
N ASP A 315 1.42 -22.80 -31.03
CA ASP A 315 1.86 -21.87 -32.08
C ASP A 315 3.39 -21.91 -32.20
N ASP A 316 3.89 -22.14 -33.40
CA ASP A 316 5.33 -22.26 -33.70
C ASP A 316 6.12 -21.00 -33.34
N GLU A 317 5.50 -19.82 -33.31
CA GLU A 317 6.15 -18.57 -32.95
C GLU A 317 6.43 -18.49 -31.44
N TYR A 318 5.52 -19.00 -30.58
CA TYR A 318 5.64 -18.85 -29.11
C TYR A 318 6.20 -20.09 -28.40
N LYS A 319 6.30 -21.23 -29.06
CA LYS A 319 6.74 -22.51 -28.50
C LYS A 319 8.05 -22.46 -27.71
N ASN A 320 9.02 -21.60 -28.14
CA ASN A 320 10.33 -21.44 -27.51
C ASN A 320 10.53 -20.06 -26.88
N VAL A 321 9.48 -19.26 -26.79
CA VAL A 321 9.49 -17.87 -26.31
C VAL A 321 9.06 -17.79 -24.86
N ILE A 322 8.07 -18.59 -24.48
CA ILE A 322 7.61 -18.69 -23.08
C ILE A 322 8.54 -19.67 -22.38
N ILE A 323 9.37 -19.14 -21.48
CA ILE A 323 10.44 -19.87 -20.80
C ILE A 323 10.19 -19.95 -19.29
N ASN A 324 10.66 -21.03 -18.69
CA ASN A 324 10.58 -21.26 -17.25
C ASN A 324 11.77 -20.64 -16.50
N LYS A 325 11.78 -20.77 -15.16
CA LYS A 325 12.83 -20.24 -14.26
C LYS A 325 14.23 -20.71 -14.66
N SER A 326 14.41 -21.99 -14.93
CA SER A 326 15.73 -22.55 -15.22
C SER A 326 16.28 -22.02 -16.55
N GLU A 327 15.41 -21.88 -17.54
CA GLU A 327 15.76 -21.35 -18.85
C GLU A 327 16.05 -19.84 -18.78
N ALA A 328 15.27 -19.09 -18.00
CA ALA A 328 15.48 -17.65 -17.80
C ALA A 328 16.83 -17.37 -17.12
N LEU A 329 17.15 -18.07 -16.03
CA LEU A 329 18.44 -17.94 -15.32
C LEU A 329 19.63 -18.35 -16.20
N ALA A 330 19.43 -19.26 -17.14
CA ALA A 330 20.51 -19.66 -18.09
C ALA A 330 20.72 -18.65 -19.22
N LYS A 331 19.78 -17.76 -19.50
CA LYS A 331 19.80 -16.82 -20.64
C LYS A 331 19.97 -15.36 -20.22
N ILE A 332 19.76 -15.01 -18.94
CA ILE A 332 19.94 -13.65 -18.45
C ILE A 332 21.43 -13.29 -18.39
N SER A 333 21.74 -12.06 -18.68
CA SER A 333 23.07 -11.47 -18.55
C SER A 333 22.95 -10.02 -18.05
N PRO A 334 24.03 -9.38 -17.57
CA PRO A 334 24.01 -7.96 -17.19
C PRO A 334 23.56 -7.02 -18.31
N GLU A 335 23.68 -7.44 -19.58
CA GLU A 335 23.24 -6.68 -20.76
C GLU A 335 21.78 -6.96 -21.16
N THR A 336 21.10 -7.86 -20.46
CA THR A 336 19.67 -8.15 -20.66
C THR A 336 18.82 -7.00 -20.16
N LEU A 337 17.84 -6.57 -20.95
CA LEU A 337 16.77 -5.68 -20.49
C LEU A 337 15.65 -6.51 -19.88
N LEU A 338 15.46 -6.39 -18.57
CA LEU A 338 14.37 -7.05 -17.87
C LEU A 338 13.18 -6.09 -17.76
N ILE A 339 12.03 -6.47 -18.33
CA ILE A 339 10.80 -5.68 -18.29
C ILE A 339 9.81 -6.38 -17.38
N VAL A 340 9.43 -5.72 -16.31
CA VAL A 340 8.43 -6.20 -15.35
C VAL A 340 7.10 -5.55 -15.70
N VAL A 341 6.07 -6.36 -15.94
CA VAL A 341 4.73 -5.90 -16.28
C VAL A 341 3.73 -6.30 -15.19
N ASP A 342 2.70 -5.48 -15.01
CA ASP A 342 1.55 -5.74 -14.14
C ASP A 342 1.89 -5.95 -12.66
N THR A 343 3.06 -5.55 -12.24
CA THR A 343 3.45 -5.44 -10.84
C THR A 343 4.67 -4.57 -10.68
N SER A 344 4.75 -3.85 -9.57
CA SER A 344 5.95 -3.15 -9.13
C SER A 344 6.55 -3.72 -7.84
N LYS A 345 5.92 -4.75 -7.25
CA LYS A 345 6.34 -5.33 -5.96
C LYS A 345 7.47 -6.33 -6.16
N LYS A 346 8.64 -6.07 -5.55
CA LYS A 346 9.84 -6.91 -5.64
C LYS A 346 9.60 -8.39 -5.25
N ASN A 347 8.82 -8.62 -4.20
CA ASN A 347 8.56 -9.97 -3.69
C ASN A 347 7.39 -10.69 -4.38
N TYR A 348 6.74 -10.03 -5.34
CA TYR A 348 5.56 -10.56 -6.03
C TYR A 348 5.80 -10.85 -7.52
N VAL A 349 6.95 -10.47 -8.06
CA VAL A 349 7.34 -10.84 -9.42
C VAL A 349 7.49 -12.36 -9.57
N GLU A 350 7.35 -12.87 -10.78
CA GLU A 350 7.40 -14.31 -11.07
C GLU A 350 8.71 -14.96 -10.61
N ILE A 351 9.86 -14.32 -10.84
CA ILE A 351 11.20 -14.82 -10.45
C ILE A 351 12.00 -13.66 -9.87
N PRO A 352 11.96 -13.45 -8.54
CA PRO A 352 12.68 -12.35 -7.89
C PRO A 352 14.20 -12.35 -8.13
N GLU A 353 14.80 -13.50 -8.32
CA GLU A 353 16.24 -13.64 -8.55
C GLU A 353 16.69 -12.93 -9.84
N LEU A 354 15.84 -12.82 -10.85
CA LEU A 354 16.21 -12.12 -12.10
C LEU A 354 16.44 -10.62 -11.90
N LEU A 355 15.87 -10.02 -10.86
CA LEU A 355 16.08 -8.61 -10.52
C LEU A 355 17.52 -8.31 -10.05
N GLU A 356 18.25 -9.35 -9.62
CA GLU A 356 19.64 -9.22 -9.14
C GLU A 356 20.67 -9.50 -10.23
N GLU A 357 20.24 -10.05 -11.38
CA GLU A 357 21.11 -10.48 -12.48
C GLU A 357 21.35 -9.39 -13.53
N THR A 358 20.59 -8.28 -13.51
CA THR A 358 20.73 -7.15 -14.42
C THR A 358 20.45 -5.83 -13.75
N GLU A 359 21.16 -4.76 -14.18
CA GLU A 359 20.89 -3.38 -13.75
C GLU A 359 19.87 -2.66 -14.65
N LYS A 360 19.51 -3.24 -15.82
CA LYS A 360 18.60 -2.65 -16.79
C LYS A 360 17.18 -3.17 -16.56
N ILE A 361 16.46 -2.51 -15.66
CA ILE A 361 15.10 -2.91 -15.29
C ILE A 361 14.10 -1.84 -15.72
N VAL A 362 13.01 -2.27 -16.36
CA VAL A 362 11.84 -1.43 -16.70
C VAL A 362 10.63 -1.97 -15.97
N VAL A 363 9.80 -1.10 -15.41
CA VAL A 363 8.54 -1.46 -14.76
C VAL A 363 7.38 -0.78 -15.48
N ILE A 364 6.34 -1.56 -15.84
CA ILE A 364 5.08 -1.08 -16.43
C ILE A 364 3.95 -1.62 -15.56
N ASP A 365 3.32 -0.78 -14.75
CA ASP A 365 2.37 -1.20 -13.74
C ASP A 365 1.24 -0.17 -13.54
N HIS A 366 0.04 -0.65 -13.24
CA HIS A 366 -1.14 0.17 -12.96
C HIS A 366 -1.67 0.01 -11.52
N HIS A 367 -1.06 -0.86 -10.73
CA HIS A 367 -1.44 -1.08 -9.34
C HIS A 367 -1.01 0.06 -8.44
N ARG A 368 -1.68 0.22 -7.29
CA ARG A 368 -1.23 1.17 -6.27
C ARG A 368 0.12 0.77 -5.71
N ARG A 369 1.04 1.74 -5.65
CA ARG A 369 2.39 1.51 -5.17
C ARG A 369 2.37 1.05 -3.69
N SER A 370 3.10 0.00 -3.40
CA SER A 370 3.33 -0.50 -2.04
C SER A 370 4.64 0.05 -1.48
N THR A 371 4.90 -0.18 -0.18
CA THR A 371 6.18 0.15 0.46
C THR A 371 7.35 -0.72 -0.02
N GLU A 372 7.07 -1.88 -0.64
CA GLU A 372 8.04 -2.83 -1.15
C GLU A 372 7.98 -2.86 -2.68
N TYR A 373 8.47 -1.81 -3.32
CA TYR A 373 8.52 -1.73 -4.78
C TYR A 373 9.95 -1.81 -5.32
N ILE A 374 10.10 -2.02 -6.63
CA ILE A 374 11.39 -2.02 -7.33
C ILE A 374 11.88 -0.57 -7.42
N GLU A 375 12.81 -0.18 -6.54
CA GLU A 375 13.27 1.21 -6.40
C GLU A 375 14.22 1.63 -7.53
N ASP A 376 15.11 0.72 -7.97
CA ASP A 376 16.22 1.00 -8.88
C ASP A 376 15.88 0.73 -10.36
N ALA A 377 14.60 0.87 -10.75
CA ALA A 377 14.21 0.71 -12.15
C ALA A 377 14.78 1.84 -13.03
N THR A 378 15.44 1.46 -14.14
CA THR A 378 15.96 2.39 -15.16
C THR A 378 14.85 3.22 -15.78
N LEU A 379 13.68 2.62 -15.99
CA LEU A 379 12.47 3.29 -16.49
C LEU A 379 11.25 2.75 -15.75
N MET A 380 10.40 3.67 -15.25
CA MET A 380 9.16 3.30 -14.58
C MET A 380 7.97 3.97 -15.26
N PHE A 381 7.10 3.16 -15.84
CA PHE A 381 5.80 3.58 -16.34
C PHE A 381 4.71 3.07 -15.41
N HIS A 382 4.42 3.86 -14.41
CA HIS A 382 3.44 3.54 -13.38
C HIS A 382 2.29 4.54 -13.46
N GLU A 383 1.07 4.02 -13.71
CA GLU A 383 -0.15 4.82 -13.92
C GLU A 383 -1.36 4.16 -13.26
N VAL A 384 -1.68 4.54 -12.04
CA VAL A 384 -2.81 3.96 -11.26
C VAL A 384 -4.18 4.23 -11.86
N TYR A 385 -4.26 5.20 -12.76
CA TYR A 385 -5.51 5.56 -13.46
C TYR A 385 -5.74 4.74 -14.74
N ALA A 386 -4.75 4.01 -15.21
CA ALA A 386 -4.94 3.06 -16.30
C ALA A 386 -5.78 1.88 -15.81
N SER A 387 -6.60 1.35 -16.70
CA SER A 387 -7.46 0.21 -16.37
C SER A 387 -6.67 -1.07 -16.13
N SER A 388 -5.54 -1.23 -16.84
CA SER A 388 -4.73 -2.43 -16.87
C SER A 388 -3.32 -2.14 -17.38
N ALA A 389 -2.37 -3.03 -17.13
CA ALA A 389 -1.05 -2.97 -17.74
C ALA A 389 -1.12 -3.18 -19.28
N ALA A 390 -2.07 -3.99 -19.75
CA ALA A 390 -2.33 -4.18 -21.19
C ALA A 390 -2.81 -2.89 -21.88
N GLU A 391 -3.55 -2.02 -21.20
CA GLU A 391 -3.85 -0.66 -21.71
C GLU A 391 -2.56 0.13 -21.90
N LEU A 392 -1.68 0.19 -20.87
CA LEU A 392 -0.42 0.92 -20.93
C LEU A 392 0.51 0.40 -22.04
N VAL A 393 0.62 -0.93 -22.16
CA VAL A 393 1.40 -1.56 -23.23
C VAL A 393 0.80 -1.25 -24.60
N THR A 394 -0.52 -1.31 -24.76
CA THR A 394 -1.19 -0.95 -26.02
C THR A 394 -0.90 0.49 -26.42
N GLU A 395 -0.88 1.43 -25.49
CA GLU A 395 -0.48 2.81 -25.76
C GLU A 395 0.98 2.94 -26.18
N ILE A 396 1.90 2.20 -25.51
CA ILE A 396 3.32 2.14 -25.93
C ILE A 396 3.41 1.66 -27.39
N LEU A 397 2.68 0.62 -27.75
CA LEU A 397 2.65 0.09 -29.12
C LEU A 397 2.08 1.11 -30.11
N GLU A 398 1.01 1.80 -29.78
CA GLU A 398 0.40 2.84 -30.63
C GLU A 398 1.35 4.02 -30.88
N TYR A 399 2.14 4.42 -29.84
CA TYR A 399 3.04 5.56 -29.92
C TYR A 399 4.49 5.21 -30.26
N SER A 400 4.82 3.93 -30.40
CA SER A 400 6.11 3.55 -30.97
C SER A 400 6.16 4.05 -32.42
N GLN A 401 7.26 4.66 -32.81
CA GLN A 401 7.43 5.19 -34.19
C GLN A 401 7.64 4.08 -35.21
N GLU A 402 7.66 2.83 -34.79
CA GLU A 402 7.85 1.66 -35.65
C GLU A 402 6.49 1.11 -36.10
N LYS A 403 6.48 0.51 -37.33
CA LYS A 403 5.33 -0.24 -37.78
C LYS A 403 5.29 -1.60 -37.08
N ILE A 404 4.55 -1.63 -35.96
CA ILE A 404 4.36 -2.87 -35.21
C ILE A 404 3.17 -3.62 -35.79
N GLU A 405 3.38 -4.86 -36.22
CA GLU A 405 2.34 -5.75 -36.72
C GLU A 405 2.07 -6.82 -35.64
N LEU A 406 1.06 -6.57 -34.80
CA LEU A 406 0.57 -7.56 -33.85
C LEU A 406 -0.04 -8.75 -34.60
N THR A 407 0.23 -9.96 -34.12
CA THR A 407 -0.56 -11.12 -34.49
C THR A 407 -1.97 -11.04 -33.90
N GLU A 408 -2.92 -11.79 -34.48
CA GLU A 408 -4.27 -11.88 -33.89
C GLU A 408 -4.22 -12.35 -32.42
N LEU A 409 -3.36 -13.34 -32.12
CA LEU A 409 -3.22 -13.88 -30.77
C LEU A 409 -2.70 -12.83 -29.75
N GLU A 410 -1.72 -12.01 -30.13
CA GLU A 410 -1.20 -10.95 -29.28
C GLU A 410 -2.22 -9.84 -29.04
N ALA A 411 -2.91 -9.44 -30.10
CA ALA A 411 -3.97 -8.44 -29.98
C ALA A 411 -5.15 -8.97 -29.14
N GLU A 412 -5.53 -10.25 -29.31
CA GLU A 412 -6.54 -10.92 -28.47
C GLU A 412 -6.10 -11.00 -27.01
N ALA A 413 -4.81 -11.29 -26.74
CA ALA A 413 -4.26 -11.36 -25.37
C ALA A 413 -4.27 -10.01 -24.67
N LEU A 414 -3.80 -8.95 -25.33
CA LEU A 414 -3.87 -7.57 -24.82
C LEU A 414 -5.32 -7.14 -24.54
N TYR A 415 -6.22 -7.41 -25.49
CA TYR A 415 -7.64 -7.09 -25.33
C TYR A 415 -8.27 -7.87 -24.16
N ALA A 416 -7.88 -9.13 -23.99
CA ALA A 416 -8.35 -9.96 -22.90
C ALA A 416 -7.85 -9.46 -21.54
N GLY A 417 -6.61 -8.97 -21.43
CA GLY A 417 -6.09 -8.30 -20.24
C GLY A 417 -6.93 -7.09 -19.86
N ILE A 418 -7.16 -6.16 -20.80
CA ILE A 418 -8.04 -5.01 -20.59
C ILE A 418 -9.44 -5.46 -20.14
N MET A 419 -10.02 -6.48 -20.82
CA MET A 419 -11.36 -6.99 -20.54
C MET A 419 -11.48 -7.60 -19.15
N MET A 420 -10.43 -8.27 -18.68
CA MET A 420 -10.38 -8.89 -17.35
C MET A 420 -10.39 -7.83 -16.25
N ASP A 421 -9.48 -6.88 -16.28
CA ASP A 421 -9.31 -5.87 -15.25
C ASP A 421 -10.45 -4.85 -15.20
N THR A 422 -11.05 -4.57 -16.36
CA THR A 422 -12.23 -3.72 -16.47
C THR A 422 -13.54 -4.45 -16.23
N LYS A 423 -13.53 -5.75 -15.98
CA LYS A 423 -14.72 -6.60 -15.90
C LYS A 423 -15.68 -6.34 -17.07
N ASN A 424 -15.20 -6.59 -18.25
CA ASN A 424 -15.91 -6.33 -19.51
C ASN A 424 -16.28 -4.84 -19.68
N PHE A 425 -15.33 -3.94 -19.48
CA PHE A 425 -15.50 -2.49 -19.65
C PHE A 425 -16.56 -1.88 -18.71
N THR A 426 -16.71 -2.44 -17.50
CA THR A 426 -17.65 -1.95 -16.48
C THR A 426 -16.93 -1.12 -15.42
N PHE A 427 -15.73 -1.50 -15.01
CA PHE A 427 -14.97 -0.85 -13.94
C PHE A 427 -13.70 -0.20 -14.48
N LYS A 428 -13.25 0.89 -13.84
CA LYS A 428 -12.01 1.62 -14.19
C LYS A 428 -11.84 1.91 -15.68
N THR A 429 -12.94 2.08 -16.40
CA THR A 429 -12.93 2.24 -17.86
C THR A 429 -12.99 3.71 -18.23
N GLY A 430 -11.89 4.23 -18.75
CA GLY A 430 -11.78 5.58 -19.25
C GLY A 430 -11.77 5.70 -20.76
N VAL A 431 -11.63 6.91 -21.29
CA VAL A 431 -11.50 7.15 -22.73
C VAL A 431 -10.29 6.42 -23.30
N ARG A 432 -9.15 6.41 -22.57
CA ARG A 432 -7.92 5.72 -22.98
C ARG A 432 -8.13 4.22 -23.15
N THR A 433 -8.91 3.60 -22.26
CA THR A 433 -9.25 2.17 -22.32
C THR A 433 -10.00 1.83 -23.60
N PHE A 434 -11.01 2.64 -23.97
CA PHE A 434 -11.74 2.45 -25.23
C PHE A 434 -10.88 2.71 -26.47
N GLU A 435 -9.97 3.68 -26.43
CA GLU A 435 -9.02 3.94 -27.51
C GLU A 435 -8.05 2.78 -27.69
N ALA A 436 -7.51 2.21 -26.60
CA ALA A 436 -6.67 1.01 -26.63
C ALA A 436 -7.43 -0.18 -27.23
N ALA A 437 -8.66 -0.43 -26.79
CA ALA A 437 -9.50 -1.48 -27.35
C ALA A 437 -9.79 -1.25 -28.85
N ALA A 438 -10.04 -0.01 -29.26
CA ALA A 438 -10.25 0.34 -30.66
C ALA A 438 -8.98 0.16 -31.51
N TYR A 439 -7.79 0.47 -30.95
CA TYR A 439 -6.51 0.20 -31.58
C TYR A 439 -6.32 -1.30 -31.84
N LEU A 440 -6.51 -2.12 -30.82
CA LEU A 440 -6.37 -3.58 -30.91
C LEU A 440 -7.37 -4.19 -31.90
N ARG A 441 -8.59 -3.64 -31.98
CA ARG A 441 -9.61 -4.13 -32.95
C ARG A 441 -9.16 -4.08 -34.39
N LYS A 442 -8.22 -3.20 -34.75
CA LYS A 442 -7.65 -3.11 -36.12
C LYS A 442 -6.90 -4.38 -36.54
N TYR A 443 -6.43 -5.18 -35.56
CA TYR A 443 -5.68 -6.42 -35.78
C TYR A 443 -6.57 -7.67 -35.88
N GLY A 444 -7.88 -7.50 -36.04
CA GLY A 444 -8.79 -8.61 -36.39
C GLY A 444 -9.28 -9.43 -35.18
N ILE A 445 -9.13 -8.96 -33.97
CA ILE A 445 -9.53 -9.70 -32.75
C ILE A 445 -10.98 -10.21 -32.83
N ASP A 446 -11.19 -11.46 -32.40
CA ASP A 446 -12.52 -12.06 -32.21
C ASP A 446 -12.94 -11.96 -30.73
N THR A 447 -13.78 -10.99 -30.44
CA THR A 447 -14.26 -10.74 -29.06
C THR A 447 -15.07 -11.90 -28.49
N ILE A 448 -15.71 -12.73 -29.35
CA ILE A 448 -16.43 -13.94 -28.89
C ILE A 448 -15.44 -15.00 -28.46
N LYS A 449 -14.35 -15.16 -29.20
CA LYS A 449 -13.27 -16.09 -28.88
C LYS A 449 -12.59 -15.69 -27.56
N VAL A 450 -12.27 -14.39 -27.40
CA VAL A 450 -11.74 -13.87 -26.13
C VAL A 450 -12.70 -14.12 -24.98
N LYS A 451 -14.01 -13.85 -25.13
CA LYS A 451 -15.01 -14.13 -24.11
C LYS A 451 -15.03 -15.61 -23.68
N LYS A 452 -14.78 -16.55 -24.60
CA LYS A 452 -14.73 -17.98 -24.26
C LYS A 452 -13.59 -18.34 -23.31
N TRP A 453 -12.47 -17.61 -23.31
CA TRP A 453 -11.37 -17.84 -22.37
C TRP A 453 -11.76 -17.60 -20.90
N PHE A 454 -12.75 -16.75 -20.66
CA PHE A 454 -13.24 -16.40 -19.32
C PHE A 454 -14.45 -17.23 -18.85
N GLN A 455 -14.90 -18.22 -19.67
CA GLN A 455 -16.01 -19.07 -19.28
C GLN A 455 -15.59 -19.99 -18.12
N SER A 456 -16.43 -20.01 -17.07
CA SER A 456 -16.28 -20.97 -15.97
C SER A 456 -16.92 -22.31 -16.34
N ASP A 457 -16.36 -23.41 -15.85
CA ASP A 457 -17.01 -24.72 -15.96
C ASP A 457 -18.29 -24.80 -15.09
N LEU A 458 -19.15 -25.76 -15.38
CA LEU A 458 -20.43 -25.90 -14.68
C LEU A 458 -20.28 -26.19 -13.18
N ALA A 459 -19.21 -26.90 -12.79
CA ALA A 459 -18.99 -27.24 -11.38
C ALA A 459 -18.63 -25.98 -10.57
N THR A 460 -17.74 -25.14 -11.09
CA THR A 460 -17.37 -23.84 -10.52
C THR A 460 -18.60 -22.91 -10.47
N TYR A 461 -19.39 -22.86 -11.54
CA TYR A 461 -20.62 -22.05 -11.57
C TYR A 461 -21.62 -22.49 -10.48
N ASN A 462 -21.80 -23.80 -10.28
CA ASN A 462 -22.68 -24.33 -9.25
C ASN A 462 -22.20 -23.96 -7.82
N LYS A 463 -20.88 -23.94 -7.58
CA LYS A 463 -20.32 -23.49 -6.29
C LYS A 463 -20.64 -22.01 -6.06
N ILE A 464 -20.40 -21.16 -7.05
CA ILE A 464 -20.71 -19.72 -6.99
C ILE A 464 -22.19 -19.49 -6.72
N SER A 465 -23.08 -20.18 -7.44
CA SER A 465 -24.52 -20.04 -7.28
C SER A 465 -24.99 -20.40 -5.85
N LYS A 466 -24.40 -21.44 -5.23
CA LYS A 466 -24.70 -21.81 -3.82
C LYS A 466 -24.26 -20.73 -2.83
N ILE A 467 -23.10 -20.08 -3.09
CA ILE A 467 -22.62 -18.98 -2.27
C ILE A 467 -23.56 -17.78 -2.38
N VAL A 468 -23.98 -17.45 -3.59
CA VAL A 468 -24.91 -16.35 -3.85
C VAL A 468 -26.27 -16.61 -3.20
N GLU A 469 -26.80 -17.83 -3.27
CA GLU A 469 -28.08 -18.23 -2.64
C GLU A 469 -28.07 -18.04 -1.11
N LYS A 470 -26.92 -18.25 -0.46
CA LYS A 470 -26.76 -18.13 1.00
C LYS A 470 -26.45 -16.70 1.47
N ALA A 471 -26.36 -15.73 0.56
CA ALA A 471 -25.92 -14.39 0.93
C ALA A 471 -26.94 -13.69 1.83
N GLU A 472 -26.43 -13.03 2.86
CA GLU A 472 -27.19 -12.15 3.76
C GLU A 472 -26.94 -10.71 3.35
N VAL A 473 -28.00 -9.92 3.29
CA VAL A 473 -27.91 -8.48 3.00
C VAL A 473 -28.00 -7.71 4.30
N LEU A 474 -26.95 -6.97 4.61
CA LEU A 474 -26.86 -6.09 5.77
C LEU A 474 -27.40 -4.69 5.46
N GLU A 475 -27.37 -3.82 6.48
CA GLU A 475 -27.59 -2.38 6.30
C GLU A 475 -26.62 -1.82 5.24
N HIS A 476 -26.94 -0.66 4.66
CA HIS A 476 -26.18 -0.03 3.59
C HIS A 476 -26.06 -0.87 2.31
N SER A 477 -26.96 -1.83 2.08
CA SER A 477 -26.98 -2.65 0.85
C SER A 477 -25.71 -3.48 0.63
N ILE A 478 -25.13 -4.01 1.70
CA ILE A 478 -23.92 -4.84 1.70
C ILE A 478 -24.32 -6.31 1.77
N ALA A 479 -23.86 -7.12 0.82
CA ALA A 479 -24.04 -8.57 0.85
C ALA A 479 -22.84 -9.27 1.49
N ILE A 480 -23.10 -10.23 2.40
CA ILE A 480 -22.05 -11.11 2.96
C ILE A 480 -22.47 -12.56 2.75
N SER A 481 -21.52 -13.39 2.33
CA SER A 481 -21.71 -14.83 2.23
C SER A 481 -20.47 -15.61 2.67
N ILE A 482 -20.68 -16.88 3.04
CA ILE A 482 -19.61 -17.80 3.42
C ILE A 482 -19.59 -18.97 2.43
N TYR A 483 -18.40 -19.32 1.96
CA TYR A 483 -18.11 -20.53 1.22
C TYR A 483 -17.68 -21.62 2.20
N ASP A 484 -18.54 -22.59 2.45
CA ASP A 484 -18.37 -23.61 3.50
C ASP A 484 -17.46 -24.78 3.10
N GLU A 485 -17.15 -24.92 1.79
CA GLU A 485 -16.31 -26.03 1.30
C GLU A 485 -14.82 -25.65 1.43
N GLN A 486 -14.00 -26.63 1.83
CA GLN A 486 -12.53 -26.47 1.76
C GLN A 486 -12.10 -26.69 0.31
N ASP A 487 -11.51 -25.65 -0.29
CA ASP A 487 -11.05 -25.68 -1.67
C ASP A 487 -9.69 -24.99 -1.79
N LYS A 488 -8.83 -25.52 -2.64
CA LYS A 488 -7.52 -24.90 -2.93
C LYS A 488 -7.69 -23.53 -3.59
N ASP A 489 -8.77 -23.38 -4.34
CA ASP A 489 -9.11 -22.21 -5.14
C ASP A 489 -10.20 -21.37 -4.49
N ALA A 490 -10.40 -21.51 -3.16
CA ALA A 490 -11.42 -20.79 -2.42
C ALA A 490 -11.35 -19.26 -2.62
N ASN A 491 -10.14 -18.71 -2.69
CA ASN A 491 -9.94 -17.27 -2.96
C ASN A 491 -10.54 -16.85 -4.31
N ILE A 492 -10.37 -17.64 -5.37
CA ILE A 492 -10.88 -17.36 -6.71
C ILE A 492 -12.40 -17.53 -6.75
N ILE A 493 -12.91 -18.59 -6.12
CA ILE A 493 -14.36 -18.85 -6.03
C ILE A 493 -15.04 -17.72 -5.25
N CYS A 494 -14.47 -17.32 -4.10
CA CYS A 494 -14.98 -16.21 -3.30
C CYS A 494 -14.96 -14.89 -4.07
N ALA A 495 -13.88 -14.62 -4.83
CA ALA A 495 -13.78 -13.43 -5.66
C ALA A 495 -14.88 -13.39 -6.74
N LYS A 496 -15.07 -14.50 -7.47
CA LYS A 496 -16.12 -14.62 -8.50
C LYS A 496 -17.54 -14.53 -7.90
N ALA A 497 -17.76 -15.13 -6.72
CA ALA A 497 -19.04 -15.03 -6.02
C ALA A 497 -19.33 -13.59 -5.53
N ALA A 498 -18.30 -12.88 -5.05
CA ALA A 498 -18.44 -11.48 -4.68
C ALA A 498 -18.78 -10.60 -5.88
N ASP A 499 -18.18 -10.87 -7.06
CA ASP A 499 -18.53 -10.18 -8.30
C ASP A 499 -19.97 -10.48 -8.73
N GLU A 500 -20.40 -11.73 -8.62
CA GLU A 500 -21.78 -12.15 -8.97
C GLU A 500 -22.82 -11.49 -8.07
N LEU A 501 -22.55 -11.35 -6.76
CA LEU A 501 -23.42 -10.64 -5.82
C LEU A 501 -23.65 -9.18 -6.22
N LEU A 502 -22.65 -8.50 -6.80
CA LEU A 502 -22.82 -7.12 -7.29
C LEU A 502 -23.72 -6.99 -8.53
N THR A 503 -24.04 -8.09 -9.20
CA THR A 503 -25.01 -8.06 -10.32
C THR A 503 -26.45 -7.99 -9.84
N ILE A 504 -26.69 -8.23 -8.53
CA ILE A 504 -28.01 -8.20 -7.92
C ILE A 504 -28.41 -6.76 -7.59
N SER A 505 -29.61 -6.35 -7.97
CA SER A 505 -30.12 -5.01 -7.70
C SER A 505 -30.12 -4.69 -6.19
N ASN A 506 -29.81 -3.45 -5.85
CA ASN A 506 -29.70 -2.95 -4.47
C ASN A 506 -28.53 -3.54 -3.64
N ILE A 507 -27.55 -4.19 -4.25
CA ILE A 507 -26.30 -4.52 -3.60
C ILE A 507 -25.20 -3.57 -4.13
N VAL A 508 -24.59 -2.80 -3.23
CA VAL A 508 -23.55 -1.82 -3.57
C VAL A 508 -22.15 -2.28 -3.17
N ALA A 509 -22.08 -3.22 -2.23
CA ALA A 509 -20.83 -3.91 -1.89
C ALA A 509 -21.12 -5.37 -1.49
N SER A 510 -20.12 -6.22 -1.65
CA SER A 510 -20.22 -7.64 -1.33
C SER A 510 -18.92 -8.14 -0.70
N PHE A 511 -19.06 -9.04 0.25
CA PHE A 511 -17.93 -9.72 0.88
C PHE A 511 -18.21 -11.22 0.90
N VAL A 512 -17.26 -12.02 0.42
CA VAL A 512 -17.35 -13.48 0.47
C VAL A 512 -16.15 -14.02 1.22
N ILE A 513 -16.43 -14.87 2.20
CA ILE A 513 -15.47 -15.46 3.13
C ILE A 513 -15.34 -16.95 2.80
N GLY A 514 -14.13 -17.47 2.73
CA GLY A 514 -13.89 -18.89 2.46
C GLY A 514 -12.65 -19.41 3.17
N MET A 515 -12.54 -20.73 3.28
CA MET A 515 -11.39 -21.40 3.89
C MET A 515 -10.40 -21.86 2.82
N MET A 516 -9.15 -21.43 2.89
CA MET A 516 -8.06 -21.82 2.01
C MET A 516 -6.94 -22.46 2.86
N GLY A 517 -6.95 -23.79 2.99
CA GLY A 517 -6.04 -24.49 3.89
C GLY A 517 -6.32 -24.17 5.36
N ASP A 518 -5.36 -23.57 6.05
CA ASP A 518 -5.42 -23.14 7.45
C ASP A 518 -5.77 -21.64 7.62
N ARG A 519 -6.01 -20.92 6.52
CA ARG A 519 -6.31 -19.48 6.50
C ARG A 519 -7.71 -19.21 5.99
N VAL A 520 -8.32 -18.16 6.52
CA VAL A 520 -9.59 -17.65 6.01
C VAL A 520 -9.30 -16.53 5.02
N CYS A 521 -9.76 -16.67 3.78
CA CYS A 521 -9.70 -15.64 2.78
C CYS A 521 -11.01 -14.82 2.73
N ILE A 522 -10.89 -13.54 2.48
CA ILE A 522 -12.02 -12.62 2.29
C ILE A 522 -11.84 -11.93 0.95
N SER A 523 -12.89 -11.92 0.13
CA SER A 523 -12.94 -11.15 -1.11
C SER A 523 -14.01 -10.08 -0.98
N GLY A 524 -13.61 -8.81 -1.06
CA GLY A 524 -14.49 -7.64 -1.04
C GLY A 524 -14.61 -7.00 -2.41
N ARG A 525 -15.83 -6.61 -2.78
CA ARG A 525 -16.16 -5.92 -4.03
C ARG A 525 -17.13 -4.77 -3.78
N SER A 526 -17.08 -3.73 -4.61
CA SER A 526 -17.98 -2.57 -4.53
C SER A 526 -18.19 -1.98 -5.92
N ILE A 527 -19.33 -1.31 -6.11
CA ILE A 527 -19.59 -0.49 -7.30
C ILE A 527 -19.09 0.95 -7.16
N GLY A 528 -18.30 1.26 -6.10
CA GLY A 528 -17.65 2.55 -5.91
C GLY A 528 -18.15 3.38 -4.73
N ASP A 529 -19.37 3.14 -4.25
CA ASP A 529 -19.96 3.90 -3.14
C ASP A 529 -19.32 3.56 -1.77
N ILE A 530 -18.79 2.36 -1.64
CA ILE A 530 -18.15 1.85 -0.42
C ILE A 530 -16.70 1.49 -0.72
N ASN A 531 -15.77 2.01 0.08
CA ASN A 531 -14.35 1.69 -0.05
C ASN A 531 -14.03 0.37 0.68
N VAL A 532 -14.07 -0.75 -0.05
CA VAL A 532 -13.80 -2.08 0.52
C VAL A 532 -12.34 -2.26 0.93
N GLN A 533 -11.41 -1.48 0.38
CA GLN A 533 -10.01 -1.50 0.77
C GLN A 533 -9.84 -1.07 2.22
N LEU A 534 -10.40 0.09 2.62
CA LEU A 534 -10.29 0.62 3.98
C LEU A 534 -10.88 -0.34 5.02
N ILE A 535 -11.93 -1.08 4.65
CA ILE A 535 -12.54 -2.08 5.53
C ILE A 535 -11.59 -3.27 5.71
N LEU A 536 -11.03 -3.80 4.60
CA LEU A 536 -10.19 -5.00 4.65
C LEU A 536 -8.75 -4.72 5.10
N GLU A 537 -8.22 -3.50 4.97
CA GLU A 537 -6.94 -3.10 5.56
C GLU A 537 -6.95 -3.23 7.09
N LYS A 538 -8.09 -3.01 7.75
CA LYS A 538 -8.25 -3.23 9.20
C LYS A 538 -8.20 -4.71 9.60
N LEU A 539 -8.29 -5.62 8.61
CA LEU A 539 -8.14 -7.07 8.78
C LEU A 539 -6.80 -7.59 8.20
N GLY A 540 -5.83 -6.68 7.98
CA GLY A 540 -4.53 -7.02 7.43
C GLY A 540 -4.53 -7.27 5.92
N GLY A 541 -5.59 -6.89 5.22
CA GLY A 541 -5.75 -7.00 3.78
C GLY A 541 -5.28 -5.79 2.99
N GLY A 542 -5.68 -5.72 1.72
CA GLY A 542 -5.38 -4.61 0.83
C GLY A 542 -6.10 -4.73 -0.51
N GLY A 543 -5.91 -3.74 -1.35
CA GLY A 543 -6.54 -3.71 -2.67
C GLY A 543 -6.80 -2.31 -3.19
N HIS A 544 -7.93 -2.12 -3.83
CA HIS A 544 -8.45 -0.86 -4.35
C HIS A 544 -9.82 -0.53 -3.72
N ILE A 545 -10.32 0.68 -3.98
CA ILE A 545 -11.63 1.14 -3.49
C ILE A 545 -12.73 0.13 -3.79
N THR A 546 -12.75 -0.41 -5.01
CA THR A 546 -13.81 -1.30 -5.51
C THR A 546 -13.48 -2.79 -5.40
N LEU A 547 -12.23 -3.14 -5.11
CA LEU A 547 -11.74 -4.52 -5.10
C LEU A 547 -10.65 -4.68 -4.03
N ALA A 548 -10.88 -5.53 -3.04
CA ALA A 548 -9.91 -5.79 -1.98
C ALA A 548 -9.99 -7.24 -1.50
N GLY A 549 -8.91 -7.71 -0.87
CA GLY A 549 -8.84 -9.03 -0.27
C GLY A 549 -8.09 -9.02 1.05
N ALA A 550 -8.37 -9.98 1.91
CA ALA A 550 -7.62 -10.21 3.14
C ALA A 550 -7.44 -11.71 3.39
N GLN A 551 -6.40 -12.07 4.13
CA GLN A 551 -6.18 -13.42 4.63
C GLN A 551 -5.96 -13.34 6.15
N VAL A 552 -6.76 -14.11 6.90
CA VAL A 552 -6.76 -14.10 8.35
C VAL A 552 -6.37 -15.50 8.86
N GLU A 553 -5.41 -15.53 9.78
CA GLU A 553 -4.94 -16.78 10.41
C GLU A 553 -5.57 -16.95 11.79
N GLY A 554 -5.77 -18.21 12.21
CA GLY A 554 -6.16 -18.54 13.57
C GLY A 554 -7.62 -18.24 13.95
N MET A 555 -8.47 -17.90 12.98
CA MET A 555 -9.90 -17.66 13.17
C MET A 555 -10.73 -18.57 12.27
N THR A 556 -11.95 -18.86 12.69
CA THR A 556 -12.96 -19.55 11.87
C THR A 556 -13.65 -18.58 10.91
N THR A 557 -14.32 -19.08 9.87
CA THR A 557 -15.10 -18.25 8.94
C THR A 557 -16.19 -17.44 9.62
N GLU A 558 -16.83 -17.97 10.65
CA GLU A 558 -17.86 -17.28 11.43
C GLU A 558 -17.28 -16.18 12.34
N GLU A 559 -16.13 -16.41 12.95
CA GLU A 559 -15.42 -15.37 13.72
C GLU A 559 -14.96 -14.24 12.80
N VAL A 560 -14.43 -14.56 11.63
CA VAL A 560 -14.04 -13.57 10.61
C VAL A 560 -15.25 -12.79 10.09
N LYS A 561 -16.41 -13.46 9.87
CA LYS A 561 -17.66 -12.77 9.50
C LYS A 561 -18.07 -11.75 10.56
N THR A 562 -18.02 -12.15 11.84
CA THR A 562 -18.36 -11.26 12.95
C THR A 562 -17.43 -10.05 13.01
N GLU A 563 -16.13 -10.28 12.89
CA GLU A 563 -15.13 -9.21 12.90
C GLU A 563 -15.28 -8.29 11.67
N LEU A 564 -15.54 -8.83 10.49
CA LEU A 564 -15.80 -8.06 9.27
C LEU A 564 -17.03 -7.13 9.45
N ILE A 565 -18.11 -7.62 10.04
CA ILE A 565 -19.30 -6.79 10.33
C ILE A 565 -18.94 -5.66 11.30
N ASN A 566 -18.11 -5.91 12.31
CA ASN A 566 -17.63 -4.86 13.21
C ASN A 566 -16.84 -3.79 12.45
N ARG A 567 -15.95 -4.17 11.52
CA ARG A 567 -15.16 -3.24 10.71
C ARG A 567 -16.02 -2.45 9.73
N ILE A 568 -17.07 -3.06 9.18
CA ILE A 568 -18.06 -2.36 8.35
C ILE A 568 -18.77 -1.29 9.18
N ASN A 569 -19.26 -1.62 10.37
CA ASN A 569 -19.95 -0.67 11.25
C ASN A 569 -19.01 0.48 11.68
N GLU A 570 -17.75 0.18 12.00
CA GLU A 570 -16.71 1.17 12.31
C GLU A 570 -16.48 2.12 11.14
N TYR A 571 -16.36 1.60 9.92
CA TYR A 571 -16.21 2.39 8.68
C TYR A 571 -17.35 3.41 8.53
N PHE A 572 -18.62 3.01 8.70
CA PHE A 572 -19.74 3.93 8.59
C PHE A 572 -19.84 4.92 9.77
N SER A 573 -19.44 4.53 10.97
CA SER A 573 -19.40 5.45 12.12
C SER A 573 -18.35 6.55 11.93
N GLU A 574 -17.19 6.21 11.35
CA GLU A 574 -16.14 7.16 11.00
C GLU A 574 -16.54 8.11 9.85
N MET A 575 -17.43 7.67 8.96
CA MET A 575 -17.96 8.54 7.90
C MET A 575 -19.05 9.50 8.38
N SER A 576 -19.71 9.19 9.49
CA SER A 576 -20.79 10.00 10.05
C SER A 576 -20.29 11.03 11.08
N SER A 577 -19.03 10.93 11.51
CA SER A 577 -18.35 11.84 12.42
C SER A 577 -17.46 12.83 11.67
#